data_4b7bc9244b60ccde4a86c77de3adb220
#
_entry.id   4b7bc9244b60ccde4a86c77de3adb220
#
_cell.length_a   1.000
_cell.length_b   1.000
_cell.length_c   1.000
_cell.angle_alpha   90.00
_cell.angle_beta   90.00
_cell.angle_gamma   90.00
#
_symmetry.space_group_name_H-M   'P 1'
#
loop_
_entity.id
_entity.type
_entity.pdbx_description
1 polymer ?
#
loop_
_entity_poly.entity_id
_entity_poly.type
_entity_poly.pdbx_seq_one_letter_code
_entity_poly.pdbx_strand_id
1 'polypeptide(L)'
;MDRIYRLTYGHYYEEQELGYLTEDKLNDYLEELFNSTLMRNRVYSHLETLRAKKARYETKRHEAIQDMNKYLSILQAGKASPGYKDAKKQYKKYERIVIDCKCQMKRIDRLVEERNKWTATDWLHWANYNWEPIELNVVIPVNDRANEDWM
;
A
#
# COMPACT_ATOMS: atom_id res chain seq x y z
N MET A 1 6.12 -33.67 -13.50
CA MET A 1 5.73 -32.74 -14.59
C MET A 1 5.72 -31.34 -14.03
N ASP A 2 6.43 -30.46 -14.66
CA ASP A 2 6.54 -29.08 -14.18
C ASP A 2 5.23 -28.35 -14.44
N ARG A 3 4.85 -27.56 -13.45
CA ARG A 3 3.72 -26.65 -13.63
C ARG A 3 4.09 -25.53 -14.58
N ILE A 4 3.13 -25.12 -15.37
CA ILE A 4 3.27 -23.95 -16.23
C ILE A 4 2.40 -22.85 -15.64
N TYR A 5 2.97 -21.66 -15.56
CA TYR A 5 2.31 -20.49 -15.01
C TYR A 5 2.06 -19.45 -16.10
N ARG A 6 0.90 -18.83 -16.01
CA ARG A 6 0.57 -17.68 -16.84
C ARG A 6 0.93 -16.43 -16.06
N LEU A 7 1.80 -15.61 -16.64
CA LEU A 7 2.26 -14.36 -16.03
C LEU A 7 1.54 -13.20 -16.69
N THR A 8 1.00 -12.30 -15.88
CA THR A 8 0.28 -11.12 -16.33
C THR A 8 0.76 -9.88 -15.62
N TYR A 9 0.52 -8.72 -16.23
CA TYR A 9 0.82 -7.42 -15.66
C TYR A 9 -0.30 -6.45 -15.96
N GLY A 10 -0.66 -5.66 -14.95
CA GLY A 10 -1.62 -4.57 -15.09
C GLY A 10 -2.85 -4.71 -14.20
N HIS A 11 -3.71 -3.71 -14.28
CA HIS A 11 -4.97 -3.69 -13.56
C HIS A 11 -6.01 -4.57 -14.25
N TYR A 12 -7.05 -4.88 -13.53
CA TYR A 12 -8.13 -5.76 -13.95
C TYR A 12 -8.61 -5.55 -15.40
N TYR A 13 -8.79 -4.31 -15.84
CA TYR A 13 -9.29 -4.01 -17.19
C TYR A 13 -8.17 -3.79 -18.22
N GLU A 14 -6.94 -3.71 -17.77
CA GLU A 14 -5.79 -3.42 -18.64
C GLU A 14 -4.72 -4.49 -18.51
N GLU A 15 -5.10 -5.66 -18.05
CA GLU A 15 -4.17 -6.75 -17.82
C GLU A 15 -3.58 -7.23 -19.13
N GLN A 16 -2.25 -7.30 -19.18
CA GLN A 16 -1.51 -7.83 -20.31
C GLN A 16 -0.91 -9.18 -19.97
N GLU A 17 -1.06 -10.13 -20.86
CA GLU A 17 -0.41 -11.40 -20.71
C GLU A 17 1.05 -11.29 -21.15
N LEU A 18 1.97 -11.62 -20.26
CA LEU A 18 3.41 -11.55 -20.54
C LEU A 18 3.96 -12.87 -21.07
N GLY A 19 3.31 -13.97 -20.77
CA GLY A 19 3.73 -15.27 -21.28
C GLY A 19 3.42 -16.42 -20.35
N TYR A 20 3.89 -17.60 -20.77
CA TYR A 20 3.75 -18.84 -20.02
C TYR A 20 5.14 -19.36 -19.68
N LEU A 21 5.37 -19.66 -18.41
CA LEU A 21 6.68 -20.06 -17.91
C LEU A 21 6.57 -21.31 -17.04
N THR A 22 7.57 -22.16 -17.11
CA THR A 22 7.72 -23.24 -16.12
C THR A 22 8.05 -22.61 -14.76
N GLU A 23 7.85 -23.37 -13.69
CA GLU A 23 8.08 -22.87 -12.34
C GLU A 23 9.48 -22.31 -12.14
N ASP A 24 10.51 -23.04 -12.62
CA ASP A 24 11.89 -22.61 -12.47
C ASP A 24 12.17 -21.31 -13.22
N LYS A 25 11.70 -21.22 -14.45
CA LYS A 25 11.87 -20.00 -15.26
C LYS A 25 11.06 -18.83 -14.70
N LEU A 26 9.89 -19.11 -14.16
CA LEU A 26 9.09 -18.09 -13.49
C LEU A 26 9.85 -17.52 -12.29
N ASN A 27 10.40 -18.37 -11.44
CA ASN A 27 11.15 -17.93 -10.26
C ASN A 27 12.36 -17.08 -10.64
N ASP A 28 13.09 -17.49 -11.66
CA ASP A 28 14.23 -16.71 -12.18
C ASP A 28 13.80 -15.35 -12.71
N TYR A 29 12.71 -15.32 -13.47
CA TYR A 29 12.18 -14.09 -14.02
C TYR A 29 11.70 -13.13 -12.92
N LEU A 30 10.99 -13.64 -11.92
CA LEU A 30 10.49 -12.83 -10.82
C LEU A 30 11.63 -12.24 -10.00
N GLU A 31 12.70 -13.00 -9.80
CA GLU A 31 13.88 -12.51 -9.11
C GLU A 31 14.56 -11.39 -9.88
N GLU A 32 14.75 -11.55 -11.17
CA GLU A 32 15.30 -10.50 -12.02
C GLU A 32 14.43 -9.26 -12.00
N LEU A 33 13.12 -9.45 -12.10
CA LEU A 33 12.16 -8.36 -12.13
C LEU A 33 12.19 -7.57 -10.83
N PHE A 34 12.21 -8.26 -9.69
CA PHE A 34 12.26 -7.61 -8.39
C PHE A 34 13.57 -6.84 -8.19
N ASN A 35 14.67 -7.36 -8.71
CA ASN A 35 15.98 -6.72 -8.60
C ASN A 35 16.23 -5.66 -9.67
N SER A 36 15.30 -5.45 -10.59
CA SER A 36 15.42 -4.41 -11.61
C SER A 36 15.44 -3.01 -10.98
N THR A 37 16.12 -2.09 -11.64
CA THR A 37 16.18 -0.70 -11.20
C THR A 37 14.80 -0.07 -11.11
N LEU A 38 13.94 -0.36 -12.08
CA LEU A 38 12.57 0.16 -12.10
C LEU A 38 11.80 -0.28 -10.84
N MET A 39 11.86 -1.57 -10.53
CA MET A 39 11.13 -2.12 -9.39
C MET A 39 11.67 -1.59 -8.06
N ARG A 40 12.99 -1.53 -7.93
CA ARG A 40 13.65 -0.97 -6.75
C ARG A 40 13.26 0.49 -6.52
N ASN A 41 13.21 1.27 -7.58
CA ASN A 41 12.81 2.67 -7.49
C ASN A 41 11.34 2.80 -7.07
N ARG A 42 10.46 1.93 -7.55
CA ARG A 42 9.06 1.93 -7.17
C ARG A 42 8.88 1.62 -5.68
N VAL A 43 9.60 0.63 -5.17
CA VAL A 43 9.58 0.26 -3.74
C VAL A 43 10.08 1.43 -2.90
N TYR A 44 11.23 1.98 -3.26
CA TYR A 44 11.82 3.12 -2.55
C TYR A 44 10.86 4.32 -2.53
N SER A 45 10.31 4.69 -3.68
CA SER A 45 9.40 5.83 -3.78
C SER A 45 8.14 5.63 -2.95
N HIS A 46 7.62 4.41 -2.90
CA HIS A 46 6.45 4.11 -2.07
C HIS A 46 6.75 4.33 -0.58
N LEU A 47 7.88 3.81 -0.10
CA LEU A 47 8.28 3.96 1.29
C LEU A 47 8.57 5.42 1.63
N GLU A 48 9.21 6.15 0.73
CA GLU A 48 9.46 7.59 0.92
C GLU A 48 8.17 8.40 0.95
N THR A 49 7.18 8.03 0.14
CA THR A 49 5.87 8.67 0.17
C THR A 49 5.19 8.47 1.52
N LEU A 50 5.27 7.29 2.10
CA LEU A 50 4.72 7.02 3.42
C LEU A 50 5.43 7.86 4.49
N ARG A 51 6.75 7.93 4.44
CA ARG A 51 7.55 8.73 5.38
C ARG A 51 7.23 10.22 5.27
N ALA A 52 7.11 10.73 4.06
CA ALA A 52 6.76 12.13 3.82
C ALA A 52 5.36 12.46 4.35
N LYS A 53 4.43 11.53 4.18
CA LYS A 53 3.07 11.68 4.69
C LYS A 53 3.06 11.73 6.21
N LYS A 54 3.83 10.86 6.86
CA LYS A 54 3.98 10.87 8.32
C LYS A 54 4.55 12.20 8.79
N ALA A 55 5.59 12.70 8.13
CA ALA A 55 6.20 13.99 8.48
C ALA A 55 5.20 15.14 8.38
N ARG A 56 4.30 15.12 7.39
CA ARG A 56 3.25 16.13 7.28
C ARG A 56 2.27 16.08 8.44
N TYR A 57 1.88 14.89 8.87
CA TYR A 57 1.01 14.74 10.05
C TYR A 57 1.72 15.16 11.32
N GLU A 58 3.00 14.90 11.45
CA GLU A 58 3.79 15.33 12.60
C GLU A 58 3.84 16.84 12.69
N THR A 59 4.09 17.54 11.58
CA THR A 59 4.06 19.00 11.51
C THR A 59 2.69 19.54 11.87
N LYS A 60 1.64 18.98 11.30
CA LYS A 60 0.26 19.40 11.58
C LYS A 60 -0.10 19.21 13.04
N ARG A 61 0.32 18.10 13.65
CA ARG A 61 0.14 17.82 15.05
C ARG A 61 0.83 18.87 15.92
N HIS A 62 2.07 19.17 15.60
CA HIS A 62 2.87 20.17 16.33
C HIS A 62 2.22 21.55 16.28
N GLU A 63 1.77 21.98 15.11
CA GLU A 63 1.05 23.24 14.95
C GLU A 63 -0.25 23.27 15.74
N ALA A 64 -1.00 22.17 15.73
CA ALA A 64 -2.22 22.07 16.50
C ALA A 64 -1.97 22.15 18.01
N ILE A 65 -0.88 21.57 18.50
CA ILE A 65 -0.49 21.69 19.92
C ILE A 65 -0.18 23.15 20.27
N GLN A 66 0.52 23.85 19.40
CA GLN A 66 0.79 25.27 19.61
C GLN A 66 -0.51 26.09 19.66
N ASP A 67 -1.44 25.78 18.79
CA ASP A 67 -2.75 26.45 18.78
C ASP A 67 -3.55 26.14 20.04
N MET A 68 -3.53 24.88 20.52
CA MET A 68 -4.14 24.50 21.79
C MET A 68 -3.59 25.36 22.93
N ASN A 69 -2.29 25.51 22.98
CA ASN A 69 -1.61 26.23 24.07
C ASN A 69 -2.01 27.71 24.13
N LYS A 70 -2.40 28.29 22.99
CA LYS A 70 -2.89 29.67 22.95
C LYS A 70 -4.16 29.86 23.79
N TYR A 71 -5.00 28.82 23.88
CA TYR A 71 -6.26 28.88 24.61
C TYR A 71 -6.17 28.35 26.04
N LEU A 72 -5.07 27.67 26.35
CA LEU A 72 -4.91 27.02 27.65
C LEU A 72 -4.99 28.00 28.83
N SER A 73 -4.36 29.15 28.72
CA SER A 73 -4.37 30.17 29.79
C SER A 73 -5.77 30.69 30.05
N ILE A 74 -6.60 30.86 29.03
CA ILE A 74 -7.98 31.30 29.18
C ILE A 74 -8.79 30.22 29.91
N LEU A 75 -8.59 28.96 29.58
CA LEU A 75 -9.26 27.84 30.22
C LEU A 75 -8.85 27.71 31.67
N GLN A 76 -7.57 27.92 31.98
CA GLN A 76 -7.04 27.87 33.35
C GLN A 76 -7.57 28.99 34.21
N ALA A 77 -7.91 30.13 33.62
CA ALA A 77 -8.50 31.26 34.36
C ALA A 77 -9.93 30.99 34.81
N GLY A 78 -10.61 29.96 34.26
CA GLY A 78 -11.89 29.51 34.74
C GLY A 78 -13.08 29.98 33.91
N LYS A 79 -14.26 29.45 34.26
CA LYS A 79 -15.50 29.66 33.50
C LYS A 79 -15.98 31.13 33.47
N ALA A 80 -15.57 31.89 34.45
CA ALA A 80 -15.96 33.32 34.52
C ALA A 80 -15.11 34.22 33.65
N SER A 81 -14.02 33.70 33.07
CA SER A 81 -13.14 34.44 32.17
C SER A 81 -13.87 34.84 30.91
N PRO A 82 -13.64 36.09 30.41
CA PRO A 82 -14.11 36.45 29.07
C PRO A 82 -13.52 35.52 28.02
N GLY A 83 -14.40 35.07 27.11
CA GLY A 83 -13.97 34.19 26.03
C GLY A 83 -13.79 32.73 26.40
N TYR A 84 -14.13 32.31 27.59
CA TYR A 84 -13.99 30.92 28.03
C TYR A 84 -14.73 29.92 27.12
N LYS A 85 -15.95 30.21 26.75
CA LYS A 85 -16.72 29.30 25.88
C LYS A 85 -16.08 29.12 24.51
N ASP A 86 -15.60 30.20 23.91
CA ASP A 86 -14.92 30.17 22.63
C ASP A 86 -13.60 29.43 22.76
N ALA A 87 -12.81 29.76 23.79
CA ALA A 87 -11.53 29.09 24.03
C ALA A 87 -11.71 27.58 24.21
N LYS A 88 -12.76 27.16 24.93
CA LYS A 88 -13.06 25.74 25.13
C LYS A 88 -13.39 25.05 23.79
N LYS A 89 -14.17 25.71 22.95
CA LYS A 89 -14.53 25.21 21.65
C LYS A 89 -13.30 25.06 20.77
N GLN A 90 -12.43 26.08 20.72
CA GLN A 90 -11.22 26.06 19.92
C GLN A 90 -10.22 25.02 20.44
N TYR A 91 -10.04 24.95 21.76
CA TYR A 91 -9.15 23.96 22.36
C TYR A 91 -9.57 22.53 21.99
N LYS A 92 -10.86 22.22 22.07
CA LYS A 92 -11.37 20.89 21.70
C LYS A 92 -11.18 20.61 20.22
N LYS A 93 -11.32 21.61 19.36
CA LYS A 93 -11.11 21.47 17.93
C LYS A 93 -9.67 21.06 17.64
N TYR A 94 -8.70 21.76 18.23
CA TYR A 94 -7.29 21.44 18.02
C TYR A 94 -6.86 20.14 18.69
N GLU A 95 -7.43 19.84 19.86
CA GLU A 95 -7.21 18.56 20.54
C GLU A 95 -7.60 17.39 19.63
N ARG A 96 -8.75 17.51 18.94
CA ARG A 96 -9.18 16.49 18.00
C ARG A 96 -8.21 16.33 16.85
N ILE A 97 -7.67 17.43 16.32
CA ILE A 97 -6.67 17.40 15.26
C ILE A 97 -5.41 16.67 15.74
N VAL A 98 -4.97 16.93 16.96
CA VAL A 98 -3.81 16.25 17.56
C VAL A 98 -4.04 14.74 17.62
N ILE A 99 -5.21 14.34 18.10
CA ILE A 99 -5.57 12.92 18.21
C ILE A 99 -5.62 12.26 16.84
N ASP A 100 -6.26 12.91 15.87
CA ASP A 100 -6.38 12.38 14.50
C ASP A 100 -5.00 12.22 13.84
N CYS A 101 -4.13 13.21 14.00
CA CYS A 101 -2.76 13.14 13.47
C CYS A 101 -1.99 12.00 14.11
N LYS A 102 -2.12 11.81 15.42
CA LYS A 102 -1.46 10.71 16.12
C LYS A 102 -1.95 9.35 15.61
N CYS A 103 -3.25 9.21 15.38
CA CYS A 103 -3.82 7.99 14.82
C CYS A 103 -3.31 7.71 13.41
N GLN A 104 -3.22 8.74 12.56
CA GLN A 104 -2.71 8.61 11.21
C GLN A 104 -1.23 8.23 11.21
N MET A 105 -0.44 8.83 12.08
CA MET A 105 0.98 8.50 12.22
C MET A 105 1.18 7.04 12.63
N LYS A 106 0.39 6.55 13.58
CA LYS A 106 0.44 5.14 13.99
C LYS A 106 0.06 4.21 12.85
N ARG A 107 -0.95 4.59 12.04
CA ARG A 107 -1.36 3.82 10.89
C ARG A 107 -0.24 3.73 9.87
N ILE A 108 0.45 4.83 9.62
CA ILE A 108 1.59 4.86 8.70
C ILE A 108 2.74 3.99 9.24
N ASP A 109 3.03 4.08 10.53
CA ASP A 109 4.06 3.24 11.15
C ASP A 109 3.78 1.76 10.96
N ARG A 110 2.52 1.35 11.12
CA ARG A 110 2.12 -0.04 10.89
C ARG A 110 2.28 -0.44 9.42
N LEU A 111 1.93 0.44 8.50
CA LEU A 111 2.11 0.18 7.08
C LEU A 111 3.58 0.03 6.73
N VAL A 112 4.43 0.91 7.21
CA VAL A 112 5.88 0.83 6.96
C VAL A 112 6.44 -0.46 7.53
N GLU A 113 6.06 -0.82 8.75
CA GLU A 113 6.48 -2.08 9.36
C GLU A 113 6.05 -3.28 8.55
N GLU A 114 4.81 -3.30 8.10
CA GLU A 114 4.28 -4.36 7.23
C GLU A 114 5.04 -4.43 5.91
N ARG A 115 5.27 -3.29 5.26
CA ARG A 115 6.00 -3.22 3.98
C ARG A 115 7.44 -3.70 4.12
N ASN A 116 8.07 -3.41 5.25
CA ASN A 116 9.43 -3.88 5.50
C ASN A 116 9.52 -5.40 5.66
N LYS A 117 8.42 -6.06 5.95
CA LYS A 117 8.35 -7.51 6.05
C LYS A 117 7.95 -8.18 4.75
N TRP A 118 7.56 -7.41 3.76
CA TRP A 118 7.13 -7.96 2.49
C TRP A 118 8.25 -8.69 1.76
N THR A 119 7.89 -9.80 1.15
CA THR A 119 8.76 -10.58 0.28
C THR A 119 8.77 -9.95 -1.11
N ALA A 120 9.65 -10.45 -1.98
CA ALA A 120 9.66 -10.05 -3.38
C ALA A 120 8.31 -10.31 -4.04
N THR A 121 7.67 -11.45 -3.73
CA THR A 121 6.34 -11.79 -4.23
C THR A 121 5.30 -10.76 -3.84
N ASP A 122 5.29 -10.34 -2.59
CA ASP A 122 4.33 -9.34 -2.11
C ASP A 122 4.49 -8.02 -2.87
N TRP A 123 5.73 -7.57 -3.06
CA TRP A 123 5.99 -6.35 -3.79
C TRP A 123 5.61 -6.43 -5.26
N LEU A 124 5.84 -7.57 -5.89
CA LEU A 124 5.47 -7.76 -7.29
C LEU A 124 3.96 -7.78 -7.48
N HIS A 125 3.22 -8.41 -6.57
CA HIS A 125 1.76 -8.35 -6.60
C HIS A 125 1.24 -6.92 -6.38
N TRP A 126 1.87 -6.19 -5.48
CA TRP A 126 1.56 -4.78 -5.27
C TRP A 126 1.77 -3.97 -6.55
N ALA A 127 2.79 -4.32 -7.33
CA ALA A 127 3.10 -3.66 -8.60
C ALA A 127 2.26 -4.19 -9.77
N ASN A 128 1.23 -4.99 -9.49
CA ASN A 128 0.29 -5.55 -10.47
C ASN A 128 0.87 -6.64 -11.36
N TYR A 129 1.91 -7.32 -10.91
CA TYR A 129 2.34 -8.57 -11.53
C TYR A 129 1.60 -9.71 -10.86
N ASN A 130 1.03 -10.58 -11.67
CA ASN A 130 0.30 -11.76 -11.19
C ASN A 130 0.69 -12.98 -12.00
N TRP A 131 0.66 -14.13 -11.35
CA TRP A 131 0.94 -15.39 -12.02
C TRP A 131 0.07 -16.48 -11.38
N GLU A 132 -0.39 -17.38 -12.21
CA GLU A 132 -1.24 -18.48 -11.77
C GLU A 132 -0.91 -19.75 -12.53
N PRO A 133 -1.02 -20.92 -11.89
CA PRO A 133 -0.79 -22.17 -12.58
C PRO A 133 -1.89 -22.43 -13.59
N ILE A 134 -1.51 -23.04 -14.71
CA ILE A 134 -2.47 -23.45 -15.74
C ILE A 134 -2.79 -24.91 -15.54
N GLU A 135 -4.05 -25.26 -15.75
CA GLU A 135 -4.46 -26.65 -15.74
C GLU A 135 -4.21 -27.25 -17.11
N LEU A 136 -3.17 -28.07 -17.20
CA LEU A 136 -2.81 -28.71 -18.48
C LEU A 136 -3.87 -29.68 -18.98
N ASN A 137 -4.67 -30.20 -18.09
CA ASN A 137 -5.73 -31.15 -18.46
C ASN A 137 -6.78 -30.54 -19.38
N VAL A 138 -6.95 -29.24 -19.31
CA VAL A 138 -7.94 -28.55 -20.12
C VAL A 138 -7.52 -28.48 -21.57
N VAL A 139 -6.22 -28.54 -21.81
CA VAL A 139 -5.66 -28.36 -23.16
C VAL A 139 -5.69 -29.65 -23.96
N ILE A 140 -5.54 -30.77 -23.32
CA ILE A 140 -5.38 -32.07 -23.97
C ILE A 140 -6.60 -32.54 -24.76
N PRO A 141 -7.81 -32.38 -24.29
CA PRO A 141 -8.97 -32.95 -24.99
C PRO A 141 -9.24 -32.39 -26.38
N VAL A 142 -8.62 -31.31 -26.71
CA VAL A 142 -8.85 -30.66 -27.99
C VAL A 142 -8.46 -31.54 -29.17
N ASN A 143 -7.57 -32.49 -28.94
CA ASN A 143 -7.10 -33.33 -30.00
C ASN A 143 -8.00 -34.47 -30.34
N ASP A 144 -8.91 -34.70 -29.56
CA ASP A 144 -9.73 -35.81 -29.81
C ASP A 144 -10.81 -35.44 -30.67
N ARG A 145 -10.64 -35.17 -31.30
CA ARG A 145 -11.59 -34.97 -31.86
C ARG A 145 -11.52 -34.46 -32.81
N ALA A 146 -10.34 -34.60 -32.81
CA ALA A 146 -10.29 -34.16 -33.23
C ALA A 146 -10.11 -34.27 -33.81
N ASN A 147 -9.72 -34.50 -33.70
CA ASN A 147 -9.86 -34.57 -33.87
C ASN A 147 -10.49 -34.83 -34.20
N GLU A 148 -10.69 -34.91 -34.14
CA GLU A 148 -11.50 -35.02 -34.35
C GLU A 148 -12.21 -34.54 -34.73
N ASP A 149 -12.50 -34.28 -34.85
CA ASP A 149 -13.14 -33.70 -35.32
C ASP A 149 -13.00 -32.96 -35.77
N TRP A 150 -12.47 -32.76 -35.73
CA TRP A 150 -12.26 -32.01 -36.05
C TRP A 150 -11.96 -32.24 -36.95
N MET A 151 -11.76 -32.73 -37.17
CA MET A 151 -11.74 -32.98 -37.79
C MET A 151 -12.28 -32.73 -38.36
#